data_726faddc3be7f909fb3ba91d5698e4bb
#
_entry.id   726faddc3be7f909fb3ba91d5698e4bb
#
_cell.length_a   1.000
_cell.length_b   1.000
_cell.length_c   1.000
_cell.angle_alpha   90.00
_cell.angle_beta   90.00
_cell.angle_gamma   90.00
#
_symmetry.space_group_name_H-M   'P 1'
#
loop_
_entity.id
_entity.type
_entity.pdbx_description
1 polymer ?
#
loop_
_entity_poly.entity_id
_entity_poly.type
_entity_poly.pdbx_seq_one_letter_code
_entity_poly.pdbx_strand_id
1 'polypeptide(L)'
;MVILYALLQAVIISIVIIIAICILILLVKRKFKNKDVISLKGVKTVVFNIGELVEDYMVSAVSINKALSHDVVLKALENLVDDKKIEKIIIDVDEVDLSRVHIEEIKEIFKKLSANKEIIAIGTTFDEYSYQIALLANKIYMLNTKQSCLYFRGYEYKEPYFKNVLATLGVTVNTLHIGDYKVAGESFSHDKMTEEKKESLVNIKETLFQNFINLVKEKRKVDITNEILSGDLIFANSEKAKELGLIDGLSTYEEIGVDYDEDTVDFVEYISAYKRKKNKSKNTIAVINLEGEIDIRESRETVINYNNVVEKLDALEDIKNLKGLVLRINSPGGSALESEKIYQKLKKLEIPIYISMGDLCASGGYYIATVGKKLFASPVTLTGSIGVVILYPEFSEAIDKLKVNMEGFSKGKGFDIFDVFSKLSEESKEKIVYSMNEVYSEFKAHVMEARNISEEDLEKIAGGRVWLGSQAKENGLVDELGTLNDCIDSLAKELELKDFKLVYIRGRQSIAEIISAMKPQFIKSDIVEKMEMLKSYSNKILYYDESLENL
;
A
#
# COMPACT_ATOMS: atom_id res chain seq x y z
N MET A 1 -11.99 56.90 -20.30
CA MET A 1 -11.78 57.20 -18.87
C MET A 1 -12.48 56.21 -17.92
N VAL A 2 -13.77 55.92 -18.09
CA VAL A 2 -14.53 55.01 -17.20
C VAL A 2 -13.96 53.58 -17.18
N ILE A 3 -13.61 53.03 -18.32
CA ILE A 3 -13.04 51.65 -18.44
C ILE A 3 -11.64 51.56 -17.78
N LEU A 4 -10.82 52.61 -17.93
CA LEU A 4 -9.49 52.64 -17.31
C LEU A 4 -9.59 52.72 -15.77
N TYR A 5 -10.60 53.48 -15.27
CA TYR A 5 -10.87 53.57 -13.83
C TYR A 5 -11.38 52.25 -13.24
N ALA A 6 -12.26 51.56 -13.95
CA ALA A 6 -12.75 50.24 -13.55
C ALA A 6 -11.64 49.17 -13.54
N LEU A 7 -10.74 49.18 -14.53
CA LEU A 7 -9.56 48.34 -14.55
C LEU A 7 -8.61 48.60 -13.39
N LEU A 8 -8.37 49.89 -13.08
CA LEU A 8 -7.52 50.27 -11.94
C LEU A 8 -8.13 49.83 -10.60
N GLN A 9 -9.45 49.93 -10.43
CA GLN A 9 -10.15 49.43 -9.25
C GLN A 9 -10.07 47.90 -9.13
N ALA A 10 -10.24 47.15 -10.24
CA ALA A 10 -10.11 45.69 -10.24
C ALA A 10 -8.69 45.24 -9.84
N VAL A 11 -7.66 45.92 -10.34
CA VAL A 11 -6.26 45.65 -9.95
C VAL A 11 -6.03 45.92 -8.46
N ILE A 12 -6.52 47.06 -7.95
CA ILE A 12 -6.38 47.38 -6.51
C ILE A 12 -7.08 46.34 -5.64
N ILE A 13 -8.32 45.94 -6.00
CA ILE A 13 -9.07 44.93 -5.27
C ILE A 13 -8.31 43.57 -5.28
N SER A 14 -7.76 43.17 -6.43
CA SER A 14 -6.95 41.96 -6.54
C SER A 14 -5.71 41.99 -5.65
N ILE A 15 -5.00 43.12 -5.61
CA ILE A 15 -3.83 43.30 -4.72
C ILE A 15 -4.24 43.21 -3.24
N VAL A 16 -5.36 43.83 -2.85
CA VAL A 16 -5.86 43.77 -1.47
C VAL A 16 -6.23 42.35 -1.08
N ILE A 17 -6.88 41.58 -1.99
CA ILE A 17 -7.21 40.16 -1.76
C ILE A 17 -5.94 39.34 -1.60
N ILE A 18 -4.93 39.51 -2.46
CA ILE A 18 -3.66 38.79 -2.36
C ILE A 18 -2.96 39.10 -1.03
N ILE A 19 -2.92 40.37 -0.61
CA ILE A 19 -2.35 40.78 0.68
C ILE A 19 -3.12 40.12 1.83
N ALA A 20 -4.45 40.14 1.79
CA ALA A 20 -5.29 39.48 2.81
C ALA A 20 -5.03 37.95 2.90
N ILE A 21 -4.89 37.30 1.76
CA ILE A 21 -4.53 35.85 1.70
C ILE A 21 -3.12 35.62 2.27
N CYS A 22 -2.14 36.45 1.92
CA CYS A 22 -0.79 36.35 2.47
C CYS A 22 -0.77 36.58 4.00
N ILE A 23 -1.54 37.56 4.51
CA ILE A 23 -1.69 37.79 5.95
C ILE A 23 -2.36 36.58 6.62
N LEU A 24 -3.42 36.03 6.02
CA LEU A 24 -4.09 34.84 6.53
C LEU A 24 -3.13 33.64 6.60
N ILE A 25 -2.35 33.42 5.54
CA ILE A 25 -1.30 32.36 5.51
C ILE A 25 -0.25 32.59 6.60
N LEU A 26 0.17 33.85 6.82
CA LEU A 26 1.12 34.19 7.87
C LEU A 26 0.53 33.98 9.28
N LEU A 27 -0.75 34.33 9.48
CA LEU A 27 -1.45 34.10 10.75
C LEU A 27 -1.65 32.62 11.02
N VAL A 28 -2.03 31.83 10.00
CA VAL A 28 -2.13 30.39 10.07
C VAL A 28 -0.76 29.79 10.39
N LYS A 29 0.29 30.14 9.64
CA LYS A 29 1.67 29.71 9.95
C LYS A 29 2.12 30.10 11.36
N ARG A 30 1.74 31.29 11.86
CA ARG A 30 2.07 31.72 13.21
C ARG A 30 1.32 30.95 14.28
N LYS A 31 0.04 30.60 14.03
CA LYS A 31 -0.78 29.75 14.92
C LYS A 31 -0.25 28.30 14.97
N PHE A 32 0.23 27.77 13.84
CA PHE A 32 0.87 26.44 13.78
C PHE A 32 2.33 26.45 14.29
N LYS A 33 3.03 27.62 14.24
CA LYS A 33 4.39 27.75 14.77
C LYS A 33 4.42 27.88 16.30
N ASN A 34 3.31 28.28 16.90
CA ASN A 34 3.11 28.37 18.36
C ASN A 34 2.43 27.13 18.96
N LYS A 35 2.41 25.97 18.27
CA LYS A 35 2.29 24.71 19.00
C LYS A 35 3.57 24.60 19.83
N ASP A 36 3.42 24.60 21.14
CA ASP A 36 4.49 24.47 22.09
C ASP A 36 5.45 23.40 21.63
N VAL A 37 6.74 23.74 21.49
CA VAL A 37 7.78 22.75 21.17
C VAL A 37 7.78 21.81 22.36
N ILE A 38 7.22 20.62 22.16
CA ILE A 38 7.15 19.58 23.20
C ILE A 38 8.58 19.32 23.65
N SER A 39 8.80 19.46 24.94
CA SER A 39 10.11 19.26 25.53
C SER A 39 10.23 17.81 25.97
N LEU A 40 11.17 17.07 25.41
CA LEU A 40 11.51 15.70 25.87
C LEU A 40 12.33 15.70 27.16
N LYS A 41 12.36 16.83 27.91
CA LYS A 41 13.09 16.89 29.19
C LYS A 41 12.28 16.18 30.27
N GLY A 42 12.84 15.12 30.82
CA GLY A 42 12.18 14.30 31.86
C GLY A 42 11.44 13.09 31.29
N VAL A 43 11.17 13.07 29.97
CA VAL A 43 10.47 11.93 29.33
C VAL A 43 11.35 10.68 29.38
N LYS A 44 10.75 9.58 29.83
CA LYS A 44 11.36 8.24 29.93
C LYS A 44 10.55 7.17 29.21
N THR A 45 9.26 7.41 29.02
CA THR A 45 8.31 6.48 28.42
C THR A 45 7.76 7.05 27.11
N VAL A 46 7.72 6.23 26.07
CA VAL A 46 7.08 6.57 24.79
C VAL A 46 5.94 5.59 24.56
N VAL A 47 4.74 6.11 24.33
CA VAL A 47 3.58 5.31 23.93
C VAL A 47 3.55 5.22 22.41
N PHE A 48 3.71 4.01 21.88
CA PHE A 48 3.64 3.71 20.47
C PHE A 48 2.17 3.45 20.10
N ASN A 49 1.52 4.50 19.59
CA ASN A 49 0.11 4.57 19.29
C ASN A 49 -0.10 5.21 17.90
N ILE A 50 0.49 4.62 16.89
CA ILE A 50 0.43 5.12 15.51
C ILE A 50 -0.71 4.46 14.75
N GLY A 51 -1.53 5.28 14.10
CA GLY A 51 -2.51 4.82 13.14
C GLY A 51 -1.87 4.43 11.80
N GLU A 52 -2.67 4.41 10.75
CA GLU A 52 -2.27 4.03 9.41
C GLU A 52 -1.00 4.76 8.94
N LEU A 53 -0.06 3.99 8.38
CA LEU A 53 1.12 4.51 7.72
C LEU A 53 0.88 4.64 6.21
N VAL A 54 1.42 5.71 5.65
CA VAL A 54 1.43 5.93 4.20
C VAL A 54 2.86 5.87 3.68
N GLU A 55 3.05 5.31 2.49
CA GLU A 55 4.38 5.21 1.89
C GLU A 55 4.92 6.58 1.46
N ASP A 56 4.08 7.43 0.94
CA ASP A 56 4.47 8.79 0.56
C ASP A 56 3.85 9.82 1.52
N TYR A 57 4.63 10.83 1.89
CA TYR A 57 4.16 11.87 2.79
C TYR A 57 3.19 12.80 2.06
N MET A 58 1.91 12.61 2.29
CA MET A 58 0.90 13.58 1.87
C MET A 58 0.97 14.80 2.79
N VAL A 59 1.44 15.92 2.27
CA VAL A 59 1.32 17.21 2.93
C VAL A 59 -0.13 17.68 2.81
N SER A 60 -1.05 17.02 3.45
CA SER A 60 -2.34 17.62 3.70
C SER A 60 -2.17 18.56 4.89
N ALA A 61 -2.24 19.87 4.62
CA ALA A 61 -2.25 20.90 5.67
C ALA A 61 -3.44 20.75 6.63
N VAL A 62 -4.32 19.80 6.39
CA VAL A 62 -5.54 19.48 7.15
C VAL A 62 -5.78 17.97 7.15
N SER A 63 -4.77 17.17 7.44
CA SER A 63 -5.02 15.77 7.78
C SER A 63 -5.65 15.75 9.17
N ILE A 64 -6.96 15.52 9.21
CA ILE A 64 -7.70 15.23 10.44
C ILE A 64 -7.30 13.84 10.95
N ASN A 65 -6.82 12.97 10.08
CA ASN A 65 -6.22 11.69 10.40
C ASN A 65 -4.71 11.84 10.53
N LYS A 66 -4.15 11.36 11.63
CA LYS A 66 -2.73 11.41 11.99
C LYS A 66 -1.88 10.45 11.15
N ALA A 67 -2.16 10.29 9.84
CA ALA A 67 -1.35 9.44 8.98
C ALA A 67 0.11 9.92 8.96
N LEU A 68 1.02 9.01 9.23
CA LEU A 68 2.45 9.26 9.25
C LEU A 68 3.10 8.58 8.03
N SER A 69 4.08 9.27 7.46
CA SER A 69 4.91 8.66 6.42
C SER A 69 5.80 7.58 7.03
N HIS A 70 5.81 6.41 6.42
CA HIS A 70 6.56 5.24 6.86
C HIS A 70 8.05 5.54 7.11
N ASP A 71 8.70 6.29 6.21
CA ASP A 71 10.10 6.70 6.37
C ASP A 71 10.36 7.55 7.62
N VAL A 72 9.37 8.33 8.03
CA VAL A 72 9.46 9.15 9.25
C VAL A 72 9.39 8.26 10.49
N VAL A 73 8.51 7.27 10.48
CA VAL A 73 8.35 6.31 11.58
C VAL A 73 9.60 5.45 11.73
N LEU A 74 10.12 4.87 10.65
CA LEU A 74 11.36 4.08 10.70
C LEU A 74 12.52 4.87 11.29
N LYS A 75 12.73 6.11 10.83
CA LYS A 75 13.80 6.99 11.35
C LYS A 75 13.60 7.35 12.82
N ALA A 76 12.37 7.54 13.25
CA ALA A 76 12.08 7.82 14.66
C ALA A 76 12.35 6.60 15.56
N LEU A 77 11.96 5.40 15.10
CA LEU A 77 12.25 4.15 15.80
C LEU A 77 13.75 3.88 15.87
N GLU A 78 14.50 4.10 14.78
CA GLU A 78 15.95 4.00 14.78
C GLU A 78 16.59 5.00 15.77
N ASN A 79 16.07 6.22 15.84
CA ASN A 79 16.54 7.20 16.82
C ASN A 79 16.24 6.76 18.26
N LEU A 80 15.10 6.11 18.51
CA LEU A 80 14.76 5.54 19.82
C LEU A 80 15.77 4.46 20.25
N VAL A 81 16.35 3.68 19.33
CA VAL A 81 17.39 2.69 19.68
C VAL A 81 18.58 3.36 20.37
N ASP A 82 18.99 4.53 19.87
CA ASP A 82 20.14 5.29 20.37
C ASP A 82 19.79 6.24 21.52
N ASP A 83 18.51 6.55 21.75
CA ASP A 83 18.08 7.51 22.77
C ASP A 83 18.11 6.89 24.16
N LYS A 84 19.20 7.16 24.91
CA LYS A 84 19.42 6.63 26.27
C LYS A 84 18.49 7.21 27.33
N LYS A 85 17.73 8.26 27.03
CA LYS A 85 16.77 8.87 27.98
C LYS A 85 15.48 8.10 28.05
N ILE A 86 15.09 7.50 26.95
CA ILE A 86 13.89 6.67 26.89
C ILE A 86 14.25 5.28 27.40
N GLU A 87 13.59 4.87 28.46
CA GLU A 87 13.81 3.60 29.17
C GLU A 87 12.74 2.57 28.80
N LYS A 88 11.51 3.04 28.51
CA LYS A 88 10.32 2.21 28.28
C LYS A 88 9.57 2.60 27.01
N ILE A 89 9.02 1.59 26.34
CA ILE A 89 8.09 1.75 25.21
C ILE A 89 6.82 0.97 25.54
N ILE A 90 5.68 1.63 25.47
CA ILE A 90 4.37 1.02 25.58
C ILE A 90 3.77 0.93 24.18
N ILE A 91 3.40 -0.25 23.74
CA ILE A 91 2.63 -0.44 22.50
C ILE A 91 1.15 -0.45 22.90
N ASP A 92 0.42 0.58 22.54
CA ASP A 92 -1.03 0.61 22.68
C ASP A 92 -1.65 -0.07 21.46
N VAL A 93 -1.94 -1.36 21.60
CA VAL A 93 -2.35 -2.20 20.46
C VAL A 93 -3.71 -1.80 19.89
N ASP A 94 -4.58 -1.21 20.72
CA ASP A 94 -5.90 -0.74 20.27
C ASP A 94 -5.81 0.53 19.39
N GLU A 95 -4.68 1.25 19.45
CA GLU A 95 -4.43 2.50 18.72
C GLU A 95 -3.43 2.33 17.54
N VAL A 96 -2.88 1.12 17.33
CA VAL A 96 -1.90 0.85 16.29
C VAL A 96 -2.58 0.18 15.07
N ASP A 97 -2.42 0.80 13.91
CA ASP A 97 -2.87 0.28 12.62
C ASP A 97 -1.71 0.27 11.63
N LEU A 98 -1.16 -0.91 11.36
CA LEU A 98 0.01 -1.12 10.50
C LEU A 98 -0.30 -2.20 9.47
N SER A 99 0.17 -2.06 8.24
CA SER A 99 0.11 -3.15 7.29
C SER A 99 1.01 -4.33 7.73
N ARG A 100 0.79 -5.50 7.13
CA ARG A 100 1.64 -6.68 7.43
C ARG A 100 3.11 -6.43 7.12
N VAL A 101 3.39 -5.75 6.01
CA VAL A 101 4.76 -5.41 5.63
C VAL A 101 5.36 -4.39 6.58
N HIS A 102 4.59 -3.39 7.02
CA HIS A 102 5.07 -2.43 8.02
C HIS A 102 5.41 -3.10 9.36
N ILE A 103 4.61 -4.10 9.79
CA ILE A 103 4.93 -4.89 11.00
C ILE A 103 6.28 -5.62 10.82
N GLU A 104 6.50 -6.28 9.67
CA GLU A 104 7.77 -6.96 9.40
C GLU A 104 8.96 -5.98 9.36
N GLU A 105 8.77 -4.78 8.81
CA GLU A 105 9.84 -3.77 8.74
C GLU A 105 10.22 -3.18 10.10
N ILE A 106 9.26 -2.96 11.00
CA ILE A 106 9.57 -2.48 12.36
C ILE A 106 10.07 -3.57 13.31
N LYS A 107 9.75 -4.83 13.03
CA LYS A 107 10.11 -6.00 13.86
C LYS A 107 11.59 -6.06 14.20
N GLU A 108 12.48 -5.88 13.21
CA GLU A 108 13.92 -5.89 13.43
C GLU A 108 14.38 -4.69 14.26
N ILE A 109 13.72 -3.54 14.14
CA ILE A 109 14.02 -2.36 14.98
C ILE A 109 13.55 -2.61 16.42
N PHE A 110 12.35 -3.16 16.62
CA PHE A 110 11.85 -3.52 17.95
C PHE A 110 12.74 -4.58 18.63
N LYS A 111 13.29 -5.52 17.89
CA LYS A 111 14.29 -6.47 18.41
C LYS A 111 15.56 -5.77 18.91
N LYS A 112 16.03 -4.71 18.24
CA LYS A 112 17.14 -3.89 18.73
C LYS A 112 16.74 -3.06 19.95
N LEU A 113 15.54 -2.52 19.97
CA LEU A 113 14.99 -1.76 21.11
C LEU A 113 14.89 -2.64 22.36
N SER A 114 14.39 -3.87 22.23
CA SER A 114 14.20 -4.81 23.34
C SER A 114 15.48 -5.24 24.04
N ALA A 115 16.64 -5.03 23.41
CA ALA A 115 17.94 -5.29 24.02
C ALA A 115 18.30 -4.27 25.11
N ASN A 116 17.75 -3.05 25.06
CA ASN A 116 18.14 -1.94 25.91
C ASN A 116 16.97 -1.23 26.60
N LYS A 117 15.74 -1.58 26.27
CA LYS A 117 14.52 -0.91 26.77
C LYS A 117 13.48 -1.94 27.17
N GLU A 118 12.67 -1.61 28.16
CA GLU A 118 11.48 -2.38 28.48
C GLU A 118 10.40 -2.08 27.43
N ILE A 119 9.85 -3.13 26.79
CA ILE A 119 8.76 -2.99 25.82
C ILE A 119 7.56 -3.77 26.32
N ILE A 120 6.45 -3.07 26.52
CA ILE A 120 5.20 -3.64 27.02
C ILE A 120 4.11 -3.37 25.98
N ALA A 121 3.33 -4.39 25.62
CA ALA A 121 2.10 -4.23 24.85
C ALA A 121 0.90 -4.30 25.77
N ILE A 122 -0.08 -3.42 25.55
CA ILE A 122 -1.37 -3.44 26.21
C ILE A 122 -2.47 -3.25 25.16
N GLY A 123 -3.61 -3.93 25.37
CA GLY A 123 -4.78 -3.81 24.49
C GLY A 123 -6.00 -4.48 25.10
N THR A 124 -7.16 -4.20 24.51
CA THR A 124 -8.45 -4.75 24.97
C THR A 124 -8.77 -6.04 24.23
N THR A 125 -8.65 -6.04 22.92
CA THR A 125 -8.99 -7.17 22.07
C THR A 125 -7.81 -7.51 21.15
N PHE A 126 -7.41 -8.77 21.15
CA PHE A 126 -6.38 -9.25 20.24
C PHE A 126 -6.98 -10.23 19.22
N ASP A 127 -6.96 -9.86 17.96
CA ASP A 127 -7.08 -10.77 16.82
C ASP A 127 -5.70 -11.21 16.33
N GLU A 128 -5.64 -12.04 15.29
CA GLU A 128 -4.38 -12.56 14.77
C GLU A 128 -3.46 -11.45 14.25
N TYR A 129 -4.04 -10.34 13.79
CA TYR A 129 -3.29 -9.21 13.28
C TYR A 129 -2.73 -8.34 14.43
N SER A 130 -3.59 -7.86 15.31
CA SER A 130 -3.19 -7.02 16.44
C SER A 130 -2.28 -7.76 17.43
N TYR A 131 -2.43 -9.08 17.53
CA TYR A 131 -1.54 -9.89 18.35
C TYR A 131 -0.11 -9.98 17.78
N GLN A 132 0.07 -9.93 16.45
CA GLN A 132 1.42 -9.82 15.84
C GLN A 132 2.12 -8.53 16.27
N ILE A 133 1.37 -7.42 16.40
CA ILE A 133 1.89 -6.16 16.94
C ILE A 133 2.26 -6.33 18.41
N ALA A 134 1.41 -6.97 19.20
CA ALA A 134 1.69 -7.25 20.62
C ALA A 134 2.96 -8.11 20.81
N LEU A 135 3.23 -9.04 19.89
CA LEU A 135 4.42 -9.90 19.91
C LEU A 135 5.74 -9.16 19.62
N LEU A 136 5.72 -7.87 19.28
CA LEU A 136 6.90 -7.01 19.25
C LEU A 136 7.42 -6.69 20.66
N ALA A 137 6.57 -6.83 21.69
CA ALA A 137 6.89 -6.54 23.08
C ALA A 137 7.49 -7.74 23.83
N ASN A 138 8.15 -7.44 24.97
CA ASN A 138 8.65 -8.44 25.90
C ASN A 138 7.54 -8.98 26.82
N LYS A 139 6.57 -8.10 27.14
CA LYS A 139 5.41 -8.42 28.00
C LYS A 139 4.15 -7.97 27.31
N ILE A 140 3.10 -8.78 27.43
CA ILE A 140 1.79 -8.53 26.83
C ILE A 140 0.74 -8.56 27.94
N TYR A 141 0.01 -7.46 28.09
CA TYR A 141 -1.09 -7.35 29.01
C TYR A 141 -2.41 -7.11 28.28
N MET A 142 -3.48 -7.67 28.79
CA MET A 142 -4.81 -7.22 28.47
C MET A 142 -5.26 -6.16 29.46
N LEU A 143 -6.03 -5.18 28.99
CA LEU A 143 -6.64 -4.18 29.86
C LEU A 143 -7.54 -4.88 30.90
N ASN A 144 -7.45 -4.45 32.14
CA ASN A 144 -8.21 -5.06 33.24
C ASN A 144 -9.71 -4.73 33.16
N THR A 145 -10.38 -5.34 32.20
CA THR A 145 -11.83 -5.25 32.00
C THR A 145 -12.38 -6.60 31.52
N LYS A 146 -13.66 -6.85 31.83
CA LYS A 146 -14.36 -8.06 31.37
C LYS A 146 -14.63 -8.09 29.87
N GLN A 147 -14.41 -6.98 29.18
CA GLN A 147 -14.53 -6.90 27.72
C GLN A 147 -13.26 -7.37 27.00
N SER A 148 -12.14 -7.48 27.72
CA SER A 148 -10.87 -7.95 27.15
C SER A 148 -10.96 -9.41 26.73
N CYS A 149 -10.64 -9.69 25.46
CA CYS A 149 -10.71 -11.04 24.92
C CYS A 149 -9.73 -11.26 23.76
N LEU A 150 -9.46 -12.53 23.47
CA LEU A 150 -8.87 -12.97 22.20
C LEU A 150 -9.98 -13.16 21.16
N TYR A 151 -9.63 -12.92 19.90
CA TYR A 151 -10.54 -13.11 18.77
C TYR A 151 -9.81 -13.79 17.61
N PHE A 152 -9.19 -14.95 17.88
CA PHE A 152 -8.47 -15.73 16.89
C PHE A 152 -9.43 -16.67 16.15
N ARG A 153 -9.58 -16.49 14.86
CA ARG A 153 -10.58 -17.18 14.01
C ARG A 153 -9.96 -18.12 12.98
N GLY A 154 -8.67 -18.00 12.74
CA GLY A 154 -8.03 -18.56 11.56
C GLY A 154 -8.27 -17.69 10.33
N TYR A 155 -8.53 -18.31 9.17
CA TYR A 155 -8.78 -17.53 7.97
C TYR A 155 -10.13 -17.88 7.32
N GLU A 156 -10.75 -16.84 6.77
CA GLU A 156 -11.96 -16.94 5.95
C GLU A 156 -11.79 -16.04 4.72
N TYR A 157 -12.41 -16.42 3.62
CA TYR A 157 -12.57 -15.56 2.46
C TYR A 157 -13.98 -15.69 1.92
N LYS A 158 -14.68 -14.58 1.78
CA LYS A 158 -16.01 -14.47 1.16
C LYS A 158 -16.04 -13.29 0.23
N GLU A 159 -16.61 -13.49 -0.93
CA GLU A 159 -16.74 -12.47 -1.98
C GLU A 159 -18.13 -12.56 -2.61
N PRO A 160 -18.81 -11.42 -2.84
CA PRO A 160 -20.08 -11.42 -3.57
C PRO A 160 -19.83 -11.57 -5.07
N TYR A 161 -20.71 -12.34 -5.75
CA TYR A 161 -20.70 -12.52 -7.20
C TYR A 161 -21.91 -11.79 -7.80
N PHE A 162 -21.67 -10.85 -8.72
CA PHE A 162 -22.65 -9.91 -9.23
C PHE A 162 -23.23 -10.29 -10.60
N LYS A 163 -22.73 -11.33 -11.28
CA LYS A 163 -23.17 -11.74 -12.62
C LYS A 163 -24.70 -11.78 -12.75
N ASN A 164 -25.37 -12.47 -11.83
CA ASN A 164 -26.80 -12.67 -11.92
C ASN A 164 -27.62 -11.39 -11.66
N VAL A 165 -27.17 -10.53 -10.75
CA VAL A 165 -27.84 -9.24 -10.51
C VAL A 165 -27.61 -8.29 -11.69
N LEU A 166 -26.43 -8.28 -12.29
CA LEU A 166 -26.13 -7.52 -13.49
C LEU A 166 -26.98 -7.99 -14.68
N ALA A 167 -27.11 -9.30 -14.90
CA ALA A 167 -27.98 -9.87 -15.93
C ALA A 167 -29.46 -9.48 -15.74
N THR A 168 -29.94 -9.38 -14.49
CA THR A 168 -31.27 -8.87 -14.20
C THR A 168 -31.46 -7.43 -14.68
N LEU A 169 -30.41 -6.62 -14.59
CA LEU A 169 -30.37 -5.25 -15.09
C LEU A 169 -30.13 -5.16 -16.60
N GLY A 170 -29.82 -6.27 -17.28
CA GLY A 170 -29.48 -6.32 -18.70
C GLY A 170 -28.02 -5.93 -18.98
N VAL A 171 -27.18 -6.09 -17.98
CA VAL A 171 -25.73 -5.86 -18.10
C VAL A 171 -24.99 -7.20 -18.12
N THR A 172 -24.16 -7.42 -19.13
CA THR A 172 -23.24 -8.55 -19.19
C THR A 172 -21.80 -8.04 -19.07
N VAL A 173 -20.99 -8.66 -18.24
CA VAL A 173 -19.55 -8.36 -18.17
C VAL A 173 -18.77 -9.51 -18.76
N ASN A 174 -18.08 -9.27 -19.87
CA ASN A 174 -17.14 -10.22 -20.46
C ASN A 174 -15.76 -9.99 -19.81
N THR A 175 -15.25 -10.99 -19.12
CA THR A 175 -13.87 -10.98 -18.61
C THR A 175 -13.02 -11.80 -19.58
N LEU A 176 -12.10 -11.11 -20.28
CA LEU A 176 -11.11 -11.73 -21.15
C LEU A 176 -9.78 -11.70 -20.39
N HIS A 177 -9.12 -12.85 -20.26
CA HIS A 177 -7.85 -12.95 -19.55
C HIS A 177 -6.85 -13.83 -20.28
N ILE A 178 -5.57 -13.56 -20.10
CA ILE A 178 -4.48 -14.43 -20.51
C ILE A 178 -3.77 -14.90 -19.23
N GLY A 179 -3.79 -16.20 -19.03
CA GLY A 179 -3.35 -16.90 -17.82
C GLY A 179 -4.52 -17.39 -16.98
N ASP A 180 -4.46 -18.66 -16.56
CA ASP A 180 -5.56 -19.35 -15.87
C ASP A 180 -5.83 -18.79 -14.45
N TYR A 181 -4.81 -18.22 -13.84
CA TYR A 181 -4.87 -17.59 -12.50
C TYR A 181 -5.10 -16.08 -12.55
N LYS A 182 -5.29 -15.48 -13.74
CA LYS A 182 -5.62 -14.04 -13.86
C LYS A 182 -7.12 -13.83 -13.67
N VAL A 183 -7.55 -13.97 -12.43
CA VAL A 183 -8.95 -14.07 -12.00
C VAL A 183 -9.62 -12.73 -11.64
N ALA A 184 -8.93 -11.61 -11.89
CA ALA A 184 -9.51 -10.28 -11.67
C ALA A 184 -10.80 -10.10 -12.47
N GLY A 185 -11.84 -9.57 -11.82
CA GLY A 185 -13.16 -9.36 -12.42
C GLY A 185 -14.07 -10.59 -12.49
N GLU A 186 -13.67 -11.75 -11.96
CA GLU A 186 -14.55 -12.92 -11.86
C GLU A 186 -15.87 -12.63 -11.14
N SER A 187 -15.85 -11.77 -10.13
CA SER A 187 -17.03 -11.39 -9.36
C SER A 187 -18.15 -10.78 -10.23
N PHE A 188 -17.80 -10.26 -11.40
CA PHE A 188 -18.75 -9.67 -12.34
C PHE A 188 -19.18 -10.62 -13.46
N SER A 189 -18.37 -11.63 -13.79
CA SER A 189 -18.58 -12.53 -14.95
C SER A 189 -18.95 -13.96 -14.57
N HIS A 190 -18.72 -14.37 -13.32
CA HIS A 190 -19.02 -15.69 -12.81
C HIS A 190 -20.08 -15.64 -11.70
N ASP A 191 -20.69 -16.76 -11.38
CA ASP A 191 -21.67 -16.91 -10.29
C ASP A 191 -21.08 -17.56 -9.04
N LYS A 192 -19.85 -18.03 -9.13
CA LYS A 192 -19.07 -18.61 -8.04
C LYS A 192 -17.59 -18.53 -8.36
N MET A 193 -16.78 -18.71 -7.34
CA MET A 193 -15.31 -18.77 -7.43
C MET A 193 -14.85 -19.92 -8.32
N THR A 194 -13.85 -19.66 -9.17
CA THR A 194 -13.15 -20.71 -9.93
C THR A 194 -12.21 -21.51 -9.02
N GLU A 195 -11.81 -22.71 -9.46
CA GLU A 195 -10.87 -23.53 -8.68
C GLU A 195 -9.48 -22.89 -8.64
N GLU A 196 -9.05 -22.21 -9.71
CA GLU A 196 -7.78 -21.50 -9.81
C GLU A 196 -7.69 -20.34 -8.80
N LYS A 197 -8.76 -19.54 -8.70
CA LYS A 197 -8.89 -18.49 -7.68
C LYS A 197 -8.83 -19.06 -6.27
N LYS A 198 -9.62 -20.11 -6.03
CA LYS A 198 -9.68 -20.78 -4.73
C LYS A 198 -8.34 -21.35 -4.32
N GLU A 199 -7.65 -22.03 -5.23
CA GLU A 199 -6.30 -22.59 -4.99
C GLU A 199 -5.32 -21.48 -4.59
N SER A 200 -5.29 -20.38 -5.35
CA SER A 200 -4.41 -19.24 -5.08
C SER A 200 -4.69 -18.63 -3.71
N LEU A 201 -5.96 -18.35 -3.39
CA LEU A 201 -6.37 -17.77 -2.12
C LEU A 201 -6.09 -18.69 -0.93
N VAL A 202 -6.39 -19.98 -1.05
CA VAL A 202 -6.11 -20.97 0.01
C VAL A 202 -4.62 -21.04 0.28
N ASN A 203 -3.79 -21.10 -0.76
CA ASN A 203 -2.33 -21.16 -0.61
C ASN A 203 -1.79 -19.93 0.15
N ILE A 204 -2.25 -18.73 -0.19
CA ILE A 204 -1.83 -17.50 0.49
C ILE A 204 -2.31 -17.50 1.94
N LYS A 205 -3.61 -17.73 2.17
CA LYS A 205 -4.21 -17.69 3.52
C LYS A 205 -3.61 -18.74 4.45
N GLU A 206 -3.40 -19.98 3.95
CA GLU A 206 -2.76 -21.04 4.72
C GLU A 206 -1.31 -20.66 5.09
N THR A 207 -0.55 -20.12 4.15
CA THR A 207 0.83 -19.69 4.43
C THR A 207 0.86 -18.59 5.49
N LEU A 208 -0.02 -17.59 5.40
CA LEU A 208 -0.12 -16.53 6.40
C LEU A 208 -0.54 -17.06 7.78
N PHE A 209 -1.49 -18.02 7.81
CA PHE A 209 -1.92 -18.68 9.03
C PHE A 209 -0.77 -19.45 9.69
N GLN A 210 -0.03 -20.23 8.92
CA GLN A 210 1.13 -20.98 9.43
C GLN A 210 2.24 -20.03 9.93
N ASN A 211 2.46 -18.90 9.24
CA ASN A 211 3.39 -17.88 9.70
C ASN A 211 2.99 -17.29 11.06
N PHE A 212 1.70 -17.02 11.26
CA PHE A 212 1.18 -16.57 12.56
C PHE A 212 1.38 -17.61 13.65
N ILE A 213 1.00 -18.87 13.41
CA ILE A 213 1.20 -19.97 14.35
C ILE A 213 2.68 -20.13 14.72
N ASN A 214 3.57 -20.09 13.73
CA ASN A 214 5.01 -20.21 13.97
C ASN A 214 5.55 -19.03 14.78
N LEU A 215 5.06 -17.82 14.54
CA LEU A 215 5.44 -16.63 15.32
C LEU A 215 5.01 -16.77 16.79
N VAL A 216 3.78 -17.23 17.04
CA VAL A 216 3.30 -17.49 18.41
C VAL A 216 4.14 -18.57 19.10
N LYS A 217 4.44 -19.68 18.40
CA LYS A 217 5.33 -20.73 18.91
C LYS A 217 6.73 -20.19 19.23
N GLU A 218 7.28 -19.36 18.37
CA GLU A 218 8.60 -18.74 18.60
C GLU A 218 8.59 -17.85 19.83
N LYS A 219 7.61 -16.96 19.95
CA LYS A 219 7.59 -15.89 20.96
C LYS A 219 7.02 -16.35 22.30
N ARG A 220 5.96 -17.15 22.29
CA ARG A 220 5.23 -17.57 23.50
C ARG A 220 5.47 -19.02 23.90
N LYS A 221 6.15 -19.81 23.04
CA LYS A 221 6.47 -21.24 23.27
C LYS A 221 5.23 -22.14 23.40
N VAL A 222 4.11 -21.73 22.81
CA VAL A 222 2.84 -22.47 22.81
C VAL A 222 2.36 -22.71 21.38
N ASP A 223 1.69 -23.83 21.16
CA ASP A 223 0.99 -24.16 19.92
C ASP A 223 -0.51 -24.00 20.16
N ILE A 224 -1.13 -23.10 19.44
CA ILE A 224 -2.56 -22.77 19.55
C ILE A 224 -3.36 -23.17 18.33
N THR A 225 -2.78 -24.02 17.47
CA THR A 225 -3.41 -24.45 16.22
C THR A 225 -4.77 -25.08 16.46
N ASN A 226 -4.85 -26.02 17.42
CA ASN A 226 -6.10 -26.73 17.71
C ASN A 226 -7.16 -25.81 18.31
N GLU A 227 -6.76 -24.91 19.20
CA GLU A 227 -7.65 -23.95 19.86
C GLU A 227 -8.25 -22.93 18.86
N ILE A 228 -7.49 -22.53 17.83
CA ILE A 228 -8.03 -21.70 16.75
C ILE A 228 -8.99 -22.51 15.89
N LEU A 229 -8.57 -23.71 15.45
CA LEU A 229 -9.39 -24.54 14.55
C LEU A 229 -10.69 -25.05 15.21
N SER A 230 -10.69 -25.24 16.53
CA SER A 230 -11.92 -25.56 17.28
C SER A 230 -12.82 -24.34 17.56
N GLY A 231 -12.30 -23.11 17.38
CA GLY A 231 -12.99 -21.86 17.71
C GLY A 231 -12.92 -21.49 19.19
N ASP A 232 -12.13 -22.18 20.02
CA ASP A 232 -12.01 -21.95 21.46
C ASP A 232 -11.39 -20.58 21.79
N LEU A 233 -10.75 -19.93 20.80
CA LEU A 233 -10.15 -18.60 20.95
C LEU A 233 -11.02 -17.46 20.39
N ILE A 234 -12.26 -17.76 19.98
CA ILE A 234 -13.25 -16.74 19.63
C ILE A 234 -13.90 -16.25 20.92
N PHE A 235 -13.69 -14.97 21.27
CA PHE A 235 -14.10 -14.37 22.56
C PHE A 235 -13.52 -15.09 23.78
N ALA A 236 -12.34 -15.71 23.65
CA ALA A 236 -11.66 -16.28 24.80
C ALA A 236 -11.24 -15.15 25.77
N ASN A 237 -11.66 -15.27 27.01
CA ASN A 237 -11.39 -14.24 28.01
C ASN A 237 -9.91 -14.18 28.46
N SER A 238 -9.56 -13.18 29.18
CA SER A 238 -8.20 -12.94 29.66
C SER A 238 -7.65 -14.06 30.55
N GLU A 239 -8.52 -14.78 31.27
CA GLU A 239 -8.11 -15.93 32.12
C GLU A 239 -7.63 -17.07 31.21
N LYS A 240 -8.38 -17.39 30.17
CA LYS A 240 -8.00 -18.40 29.16
C LYS A 240 -6.74 -17.99 28.39
N ALA A 241 -6.63 -16.72 27.99
CA ALA A 241 -5.44 -16.19 27.33
C ALA A 241 -4.18 -16.33 28.23
N LYS A 242 -4.30 -16.09 29.51
CA LYS A 242 -3.22 -16.25 30.50
C LYS A 242 -2.89 -17.72 30.74
N GLU A 243 -3.90 -18.59 30.90
CA GLU A 243 -3.71 -20.04 31.05
C GLU A 243 -2.90 -20.63 29.89
N LEU A 244 -3.19 -20.20 28.68
CA LEU A 244 -2.45 -20.62 27.46
C LEU A 244 -1.08 -19.95 27.32
N GLY A 245 -0.72 -19.00 28.18
CA GLY A 245 0.55 -18.28 28.12
C GLY A 245 0.62 -17.24 27.00
N LEU A 246 -0.51 -16.84 26.44
CA LEU A 246 -0.58 -15.84 25.37
C LEU A 246 -0.42 -14.41 25.88
N ILE A 247 -0.79 -14.15 27.15
CA ILE A 247 -0.57 -12.89 27.85
C ILE A 247 0.15 -13.11 29.18
N ASP A 248 0.81 -12.08 29.68
CA ASP A 248 1.51 -12.11 30.95
C ASP A 248 0.56 -11.78 32.13
N GLY A 249 -0.53 -11.06 31.85
CA GLY A 249 -1.56 -10.74 32.85
C GLY A 249 -2.56 -9.69 32.39
N LEU A 250 -3.30 -9.17 33.37
CA LEU A 250 -4.15 -8.00 33.25
C LEU A 250 -3.44 -6.80 33.87
N SER A 251 -3.64 -5.62 33.33
CA SER A 251 -3.10 -4.37 33.86
C SER A 251 -3.96 -3.16 33.48
N THR A 252 -3.65 -2.00 34.06
CA THR A 252 -4.12 -0.70 33.58
C THR A 252 -2.95 0.09 33.02
N TYR A 253 -3.23 1.22 32.37
CA TYR A 253 -2.17 2.08 31.82
C TYR A 253 -1.30 2.65 32.95
N GLU A 254 -1.91 3.02 34.09
CA GLU A 254 -1.21 3.53 35.27
C GLU A 254 -0.30 2.46 35.90
N GLU A 255 -0.78 1.22 36.02
CA GLU A 255 0.01 0.11 36.58
C GLU A 255 1.23 -0.25 35.74
N ILE A 256 1.18 -0.09 34.44
CA ILE A 256 2.34 -0.28 33.55
C ILE A 256 3.22 0.97 33.44
N GLY A 257 2.85 2.05 34.14
CA GLY A 257 3.64 3.27 34.29
C GLY A 257 3.49 4.24 33.13
N VAL A 258 2.27 4.44 32.64
CA VAL A 258 1.92 5.54 31.72
C VAL A 258 1.49 6.72 32.56
N ASP A 259 2.25 7.80 32.53
CA ASP A 259 1.94 9.07 33.21
C ASP A 259 2.29 10.24 32.30
N TYR A 260 1.28 10.77 31.59
CA TYR A 260 1.44 11.88 30.65
C TYR A 260 1.77 13.21 31.32
N ASP A 261 1.50 13.36 32.62
CA ASP A 261 1.79 14.58 33.37
C ASP A 261 3.26 14.63 33.82
N GLU A 262 3.94 13.47 33.95
CA GLU A 262 5.30 13.38 34.45
C GLU A 262 6.36 13.05 33.41
N ASP A 263 6.32 11.82 32.84
CA ASP A 263 7.44 11.28 32.08
C ASP A 263 7.07 10.54 30.79
N THR A 264 5.82 10.61 30.39
CA THR A 264 5.29 9.88 29.23
C THR A 264 4.96 10.82 28.07
N VAL A 265 5.17 10.37 26.85
CA VAL A 265 4.84 11.11 25.61
C VAL A 265 4.36 10.15 24.53
N ASP A 266 3.41 10.60 23.71
CA ASP A 266 3.01 9.88 22.50
C ASP A 266 4.11 9.82 21.45
N PHE A 267 4.15 8.75 20.68
CA PHE A 267 5.18 8.58 19.64
C PHE A 267 5.15 9.68 18.58
N VAL A 268 3.97 10.18 18.20
CA VAL A 268 3.82 11.32 17.28
C VAL A 268 4.46 12.59 17.85
N GLU A 269 4.32 12.81 19.15
CA GLU A 269 4.94 13.92 19.86
C GLU A 269 6.46 13.74 19.95
N TYR A 270 6.92 12.52 20.24
CA TYR A 270 8.33 12.17 20.20
C TYR A 270 8.94 12.47 18.81
N ILE A 271 8.28 12.04 17.70
CA ILE A 271 8.68 12.35 16.32
C ILE A 271 8.84 13.87 16.11
N SER A 272 7.91 14.64 16.66
CA SER A 272 7.91 16.11 16.49
C SER A 272 9.02 16.80 17.26
N ALA A 273 9.43 16.25 18.38
CA ALA A 273 10.34 16.87 19.35
C ALA A 273 11.80 16.43 19.20
N TYR A 274 12.08 15.20 18.69
CA TYR A 274 13.45 14.75 18.58
C TYR A 274 14.22 15.50 17.49
N LYS A 275 15.47 15.84 17.79
CA LYS A 275 16.34 16.56 16.86
C LYS A 275 17.05 15.60 15.93
N ARG A 276 16.70 15.62 14.65
CA ARG A 276 17.42 14.85 13.62
C ARG A 276 18.88 15.27 13.53
N LYS A 277 19.79 14.30 13.65
CA LYS A 277 21.21 14.54 13.36
C LYS A 277 21.34 14.84 11.85
N LYS A 278 21.98 15.98 11.51
CA LYS A 278 22.26 16.31 10.09
C LYS A 278 23.28 15.35 9.55
N ASN A 279 22.89 14.53 8.59
CA ASN A 279 23.84 13.72 7.83
C ASN A 279 24.63 14.62 6.87
N LYS A 280 25.98 14.60 7.01
CA LYS A 280 26.91 15.45 6.24
C LYS A 280 27.55 14.72 5.05
N SER A 281 27.15 13.48 4.78
CA SER A 281 27.67 12.73 3.64
C SER A 281 27.47 13.48 2.33
N LYS A 282 28.45 13.36 1.44
CA LYS A 282 28.36 13.90 0.08
C LYS A 282 27.60 12.95 -0.85
N ASN A 283 27.67 11.63 -0.61
CA ASN A 283 27.00 10.63 -1.41
C ASN A 283 25.49 10.63 -1.10
N THR A 284 24.68 10.43 -2.12
CA THR A 284 23.23 10.41 -1.98
C THR A 284 22.66 9.14 -2.61
N ILE A 285 21.76 8.47 -1.89
CA ILE A 285 20.83 7.48 -2.42
C ILE A 285 19.44 8.15 -2.39
N ALA A 286 18.74 8.12 -3.52
CA ALA A 286 17.37 8.58 -3.60
C ALA A 286 16.39 7.43 -3.34
N VAL A 287 15.25 7.74 -2.76
CA VAL A 287 14.10 6.84 -2.62
C VAL A 287 12.91 7.50 -3.29
N ILE A 288 12.26 6.79 -4.19
CA ILE A 288 10.99 7.18 -4.82
C ILE A 288 9.94 6.16 -4.44
N ASN A 289 8.82 6.64 -3.90
CA ASN A 289 7.66 5.81 -3.60
C ASN A 289 6.68 5.86 -4.77
N LEU A 290 6.22 4.69 -5.21
CA LEU A 290 5.12 4.49 -6.16
C LEU A 290 4.02 3.73 -5.42
N GLU A 291 2.92 4.43 -5.10
CA GLU A 291 1.82 3.91 -4.29
C GLU A 291 0.50 4.03 -5.03
N GLY A 292 -0.31 2.98 -4.99
CA GLY A 292 -1.65 2.93 -5.54
C GLY A 292 -1.78 2.27 -6.91
N GLU A 293 -2.96 2.41 -7.51
CA GLU A 293 -3.30 1.85 -8.82
C GLU A 293 -2.51 2.55 -9.94
N ILE A 294 -2.16 1.79 -10.99
CA ILE A 294 -1.53 2.36 -12.20
C ILE A 294 -2.62 2.74 -13.20
N ASP A 295 -2.86 4.04 -13.39
CA ASP A 295 -3.90 4.54 -14.29
C ASP A 295 -3.48 5.83 -15.01
N ILE A 296 -4.05 6.06 -16.19
CA ILE A 296 -3.83 7.27 -16.97
C ILE A 296 -4.53 8.51 -16.37
N ARG A 297 -5.50 8.33 -15.50
CA ARG A 297 -6.30 9.43 -14.93
C ARG A 297 -5.49 10.22 -13.90
N GLU A 298 -5.37 11.51 -14.10
CA GLU A 298 -4.62 12.43 -13.21
C GLU A 298 -5.40 12.85 -11.94
N SER A 299 -6.67 12.48 -11.82
CA SER A 299 -7.60 13.08 -10.86
C SER A 299 -7.68 12.40 -9.47
N ARG A 300 -6.88 11.36 -9.21
CA ARG A 300 -6.86 10.67 -7.91
C ARG A 300 -5.51 10.88 -7.22
N GLU A 301 -5.54 11.17 -5.93
CA GLU A 301 -4.36 11.48 -5.10
C GLU A 301 -3.37 10.31 -4.98
N THR A 302 -3.84 9.07 -5.19
CA THR A 302 -3.05 7.83 -5.06
C THR A 302 -3.03 7.05 -6.37
N VAL A 303 -2.57 7.69 -7.46
CA VAL A 303 -2.47 7.05 -8.77
C VAL A 303 -1.04 7.12 -9.28
N ILE A 304 -0.53 5.97 -9.69
CA ILE A 304 0.75 5.89 -10.40
C ILE A 304 0.46 6.12 -11.89
N ASN A 305 1.01 7.18 -12.46
CA ASN A 305 0.97 7.44 -13.89
C ASN A 305 2.31 7.97 -14.41
N TYR A 306 2.48 7.94 -15.72
CA TYR A 306 3.73 8.36 -16.35
C TYR A 306 4.13 9.79 -15.95
N ASN A 307 3.21 10.74 -15.94
CA ASN A 307 3.52 12.14 -15.65
C ASN A 307 4.01 12.32 -14.21
N ASN A 308 3.32 11.72 -13.23
CA ASN A 308 3.71 11.78 -11.82
C ASN A 308 5.08 11.14 -11.58
N VAL A 309 5.36 10.02 -12.26
CA VAL A 309 6.67 9.35 -12.15
C VAL A 309 7.77 10.19 -12.81
N VAL A 310 7.52 10.77 -14.00
CA VAL A 310 8.49 11.65 -14.67
C VAL A 310 8.82 12.86 -13.80
N GLU A 311 7.84 13.50 -13.19
CA GLU A 311 8.08 14.62 -12.28
C GLU A 311 9.00 14.24 -11.11
N LYS A 312 8.77 13.05 -10.51
CA LYS A 312 9.66 12.52 -9.45
C LYS A 312 11.07 12.23 -10.00
N LEU A 313 11.18 11.71 -11.20
CA LEU A 313 12.47 11.41 -11.83
C LEU A 313 13.25 12.68 -12.24
N ASP A 314 12.56 13.69 -12.74
CA ASP A 314 13.19 14.97 -13.09
C ASP A 314 13.78 15.65 -11.84
N ALA A 315 13.17 15.47 -10.67
CA ALA A 315 13.73 15.97 -9.41
C ALA A 315 15.06 15.29 -9.01
N LEU A 316 15.40 14.14 -9.58
CA LEU A 316 16.70 13.49 -9.36
C LEU A 316 17.87 14.28 -9.99
N GLU A 317 17.63 15.02 -11.06
CA GLU A 317 18.66 15.82 -11.76
C GLU A 317 19.25 16.91 -10.87
N ASP A 318 18.47 17.43 -9.92
CA ASP A 318 18.91 18.45 -8.97
C ASP A 318 19.75 17.88 -7.80
N ILE A 319 19.84 16.54 -7.68
CA ILE A 319 20.51 15.88 -6.57
C ILE A 319 22.01 15.73 -6.85
N LYS A 320 22.80 16.48 -6.10
CA LYS A 320 24.26 16.37 -6.19
C LYS A 320 24.78 15.02 -5.68
N ASN A 321 25.69 14.40 -6.47
CA ASN A 321 26.33 13.13 -6.14
C ASN A 321 25.31 12.00 -5.87
N LEU A 322 24.24 11.93 -6.66
CA LEU A 322 23.33 10.81 -6.67
C LEU A 322 24.08 9.56 -7.15
N LYS A 323 24.01 8.47 -6.37
CA LYS A 323 24.75 7.23 -6.62
C LYS A 323 23.85 6.07 -7.02
N GLY A 324 22.61 6.08 -6.55
CA GLY A 324 21.63 5.05 -6.87
C GLY A 324 20.23 5.44 -6.44
N LEU A 325 19.26 4.68 -6.91
CA LEU A 325 17.83 4.85 -6.66
C LEU A 325 17.27 3.58 -6.02
N VAL A 326 16.54 3.73 -4.94
CA VAL A 326 15.60 2.71 -4.46
C VAL A 326 14.20 3.12 -4.87
N LEU A 327 13.53 2.24 -5.61
CA LEU A 327 12.14 2.42 -6.00
C LEU A 327 11.29 1.55 -5.08
N ARG A 328 10.53 2.18 -4.18
CA ARG A 328 9.55 1.52 -3.33
C ARG A 328 8.23 1.43 -4.09
N ILE A 329 7.72 0.22 -4.30
CA ILE A 329 6.49 -0.01 -5.06
C ILE A 329 5.45 -0.66 -4.14
N ASN A 330 4.29 0.01 -3.99
CA ASN A 330 3.11 -0.52 -3.31
C ASN A 330 1.90 -0.37 -4.24
N SER A 331 1.69 -1.37 -5.13
CA SER A 331 0.73 -1.29 -6.22
C SER A 331 0.13 -2.65 -6.60
N PRO A 332 -1.20 -2.75 -6.75
CA PRO A 332 -1.87 -3.94 -7.31
C PRO A 332 -1.66 -4.08 -8.82
N GLY A 333 -1.12 -3.05 -9.48
CA GLY A 333 -1.01 -2.95 -10.93
C GLY A 333 -2.00 -1.96 -11.54
N GLY A 334 -2.44 -2.22 -12.77
CA GLY A 334 -3.37 -1.36 -13.51
C GLY A 334 -3.05 -1.31 -15.00
N SER A 335 -3.00 -0.10 -15.57
CA SER A 335 -2.80 0.12 -17.00
C SER A 335 -1.48 -0.45 -17.52
N ALA A 336 -1.56 -1.40 -18.46
CA ALA A 336 -0.40 -1.96 -19.15
C ALA A 336 0.42 -0.89 -19.87
N LEU A 337 -0.26 0.03 -20.56
CA LEU A 337 0.39 1.12 -21.29
C LEU A 337 1.17 2.07 -20.37
N GLU A 338 0.59 2.45 -19.21
CA GLU A 338 1.29 3.31 -18.27
C GLU A 338 2.48 2.57 -17.64
N SER A 339 2.31 1.28 -17.31
CA SER A 339 3.41 0.44 -16.78
C SER A 339 4.59 0.38 -17.73
N GLU A 340 4.34 0.17 -19.03
CA GLU A 340 5.39 0.15 -20.05
C GLU A 340 6.07 1.51 -20.23
N LYS A 341 5.31 2.61 -20.30
CA LYS A 341 5.87 3.96 -20.39
C LYS A 341 6.79 4.28 -19.21
N ILE A 342 6.37 3.91 -18.01
CA ILE A 342 7.15 4.10 -16.78
C ILE A 342 8.41 3.24 -16.82
N TYR A 343 8.29 1.95 -17.17
CA TYR A 343 9.42 1.04 -17.32
C TYR A 343 10.46 1.59 -18.29
N GLN A 344 10.05 2.03 -19.48
CA GLN A 344 10.95 2.59 -20.48
C GLN A 344 11.65 3.88 -19.99
N LYS A 345 10.97 4.72 -19.21
CA LYS A 345 11.59 5.92 -18.63
C LYS A 345 12.64 5.56 -17.59
N LEU A 346 12.33 4.61 -16.70
CA LEU A 346 13.24 4.13 -15.66
C LEU A 346 14.47 3.41 -16.25
N LYS A 347 14.30 2.60 -17.29
CA LYS A 347 15.39 1.87 -17.98
C LYS A 347 16.43 2.80 -18.60
N LYS A 348 16.10 4.09 -18.83
CA LYS A 348 17.04 5.09 -19.36
C LYS A 348 17.94 5.72 -18.29
N LEU A 349 17.69 5.46 -17.01
CA LEU A 349 18.53 5.98 -15.94
C LEU A 349 19.90 5.27 -15.93
N GLU A 350 20.97 6.04 -15.85
CA GLU A 350 22.34 5.51 -15.83
C GLU A 350 22.83 5.10 -14.43
N ILE A 351 21.97 5.22 -13.41
CA ILE A 351 22.26 4.83 -12.03
C ILE A 351 21.60 3.48 -11.70
N PRO A 352 22.18 2.66 -10.82
CA PRO A 352 21.54 1.41 -10.40
C PRO A 352 20.22 1.68 -9.68
N ILE A 353 19.21 0.90 -10.04
CA ILE A 353 17.88 0.91 -9.44
C ILE A 353 17.71 -0.39 -8.65
N TYR A 354 17.39 -0.30 -7.37
CA TYR A 354 16.95 -1.41 -6.54
C TYR A 354 15.47 -1.26 -6.23
N ILE A 355 14.77 -2.37 -6.13
CA ILE A 355 13.32 -2.39 -5.85
C ILE A 355 13.10 -2.85 -4.42
N SER A 356 12.29 -2.10 -3.69
CA SER A 356 11.71 -2.52 -2.41
C SER A 356 10.20 -2.62 -2.59
N MET A 357 9.64 -3.79 -2.42
CA MET A 357 8.20 -4.02 -2.56
C MET A 357 7.48 -3.70 -1.25
N GLY A 358 6.32 -3.04 -1.34
CA GLY A 358 5.39 -2.81 -0.23
C GLY A 358 4.49 -4.02 0.04
N ASP A 359 3.28 -3.78 0.52
CA ASP A 359 2.29 -4.83 0.72
C ASP A 359 1.91 -5.49 -0.61
N LEU A 360 1.80 -4.68 -1.66
CA LEU A 360 1.48 -5.11 -3.01
C LEU A 360 2.57 -4.66 -3.99
N CYS A 361 3.06 -5.59 -4.81
CA CYS A 361 3.85 -5.28 -5.98
C CYS A 361 3.54 -6.30 -7.07
N ALA A 362 2.32 -6.20 -7.60
CA ALA A 362 1.75 -7.23 -8.45
C ALA A 362 1.39 -6.69 -9.83
N SER A 363 1.31 -7.58 -10.83
CA SER A 363 0.83 -7.25 -12.16
C SER A 363 1.62 -6.08 -12.78
N GLY A 364 0.99 -4.94 -13.11
CA GLY A 364 1.69 -3.74 -13.60
C GLY A 364 2.75 -3.20 -12.63
N GLY A 365 2.54 -3.36 -11.30
CA GLY A 365 3.55 -3.03 -10.29
C GLY A 365 4.78 -3.93 -10.41
N TYR A 366 4.59 -5.24 -10.59
CA TYR A 366 5.69 -6.18 -10.83
C TYR A 366 6.36 -5.92 -12.20
N TYR A 367 5.57 -5.55 -13.23
CA TYR A 367 6.09 -5.13 -14.52
C TYR A 367 7.13 -4.01 -14.37
N ILE A 368 6.76 -2.93 -13.67
CA ILE A 368 7.68 -1.83 -13.39
C ILE A 368 8.88 -2.31 -12.57
N ALA A 369 8.68 -3.20 -11.60
CA ALA A 369 9.74 -3.72 -10.75
C ALA A 369 10.83 -4.46 -11.53
N THR A 370 10.52 -5.03 -12.72
CA THR A 370 11.51 -5.74 -13.55
C THR A 370 12.66 -4.85 -14.04
N VAL A 371 12.55 -3.51 -13.94
CA VAL A 371 13.66 -2.60 -14.26
C VAL A 371 14.80 -2.68 -13.24
N GLY A 372 14.50 -3.20 -12.03
CA GLY A 372 15.44 -3.23 -10.92
C GLY A 372 16.56 -4.24 -11.11
N LYS A 373 17.78 -3.84 -10.76
CA LYS A 373 18.93 -4.73 -10.72
C LYS A 373 18.79 -5.80 -9.63
N LYS A 374 18.09 -5.48 -8.54
CA LYS A 374 17.81 -6.37 -7.42
C LYS A 374 16.45 -6.04 -6.80
N LEU A 375 15.67 -7.08 -6.53
CA LEU A 375 14.31 -6.98 -6.04
C LEU A 375 14.24 -7.52 -4.61
N PHE A 376 13.75 -6.69 -3.68
CA PHE A 376 13.50 -7.03 -2.28
C PHE A 376 12.00 -7.06 -2.01
N ALA A 377 11.55 -8.06 -1.28
CA ALA A 377 10.19 -8.17 -0.79
C ALA A 377 10.17 -8.58 0.68
N SER A 378 9.16 -8.14 1.43
CA SER A 378 8.84 -8.76 2.72
C SER A 378 8.33 -10.19 2.50
N PRO A 379 8.52 -11.13 3.44
CA PRO A 379 7.95 -12.48 3.32
C PRO A 379 6.44 -12.49 3.06
N VAL A 380 5.74 -11.44 3.48
CA VAL A 380 4.27 -11.29 3.40
C VAL A 380 3.80 -10.36 2.27
N THR A 381 4.70 -9.78 1.48
CA THR A 381 4.38 -9.01 0.27
C THR A 381 3.58 -9.88 -0.71
N LEU A 382 2.52 -9.33 -1.31
CA LEU A 382 1.82 -9.96 -2.42
C LEU A 382 2.42 -9.48 -3.75
N THR A 383 2.87 -10.43 -4.60
CA THR A 383 3.57 -10.10 -5.85
C THR A 383 3.27 -11.10 -6.97
N GLY A 384 3.91 -10.94 -8.13
CA GLY A 384 3.66 -11.76 -9.31
C GLY A 384 2.45 -11.25 -10.09
N SER A 385 1.38 -12.05 -10.19
CA SER A 385 0.20 -11.75 -11.01
C SER A 385 0.56 -11.42 -12.47
N ILE A 386 1.53 -12.17 -13.03
CA ILE A 386 2.06 -12.00 -14.41
C ILE A 386 1.02 -12.53 -15.39
N GLY A 387 0.16 -11.65 -15.87
CA GLY A 387 -0.97 -11.97 -16.73
C GLY A 387 -1.69 -10.70 -17.17
N VAL A 388 -2.65 -10.84 -18.08
CA VAL A 388 -3.40 -9.73 -18.68
C VAL A 388 -4.89 -9.97 -18.55
N VAL A 389 -5.66 -8.94 -18.24
CA VAL A 389 -7.12 -8.99 -18.15
C VAL A 389 -7.76 -7.75 -18.78
N ILE A 390 -8.92 -7.96 -19.39
CA ILE A 390 -9.82 -6.90 -19.83
C ILE A 390 -11.22 -7.22 -19.32
N LEU A 391 -11.85 -6.25 -18.66
CA LEU A 391 -13.26 -6.27 -18.34
C LEU A 391 -14.01 -5.46 -19.39
N TYR A 392 -14.97 -6.11 -20.07
CA TYR A 392 -15.78 -5.49 -21.12
C TYR A 392 -17.26 -5.55 -20.75
N PRO A 393 -17.84 -4.47 -20.19
CA PRO A 393 -19.26 -4.43 -19.90
C PRO A 393 -20.09 -4.20 -21.16
N GLU A 394 -21.17 -4.96 -21.34
CA GLU A 394 -22.18 -4.83 -22.39
C GLU A 394 -23.51 -4.37 -21.79
N PHE A 395 -24.09 -3.30 -22.32
CA PHE A 395 -25.35 -2.73 -21.88
C PHE A 395 -26.46 -2.90 -22.94
N SER A 396 -26.28 -3.71 -23.98
CA SER A 396 -27.22 -3.89 -25.09
C SER A 396 -28.62 -4.30 -24.58
N GLU A 397 -28.70 -5.30 -23.68
CA GLU A 397 -29.98 -5.74 -23.12
C GLU A 397 -30.58 -4.73 -22.12
N ALA A 398 -29.75 -3.93 -21.44
CA ALA A 398 -30.23 -2.88 -20.56
C ALA A 398 -30.93 -1.77 -21.37
N ILE A 399 -30.35 -1.38 -22.51
CA ILE A 399 -30.96 -0.42 -23.45
C ILE A 399 -32.29 -0.95 -23.98
N ASP A 400 -32.38 -2.22 -24.38
CA ASP A 400 -33.60 -2.88 -24.85
C ASP A 400 -34.69 -2.88 -23.76
N LYS A 401 -34.34 -3.21 -22.50
CA LYS A 401 -35.26 -3.16 -21.35
C LYS A 401 -35.80 -1.75 -21.09
N LEU A 402 -34.98 -0.73 -21.30
CA LEU A 402 -35.36 0.68 -21.17
C LEU A 402 -36.16 1.20 -22.39
N LYS A 403 -36.32 0.36 -23.43
CA LYS A 403 -36.99 0.72 -24.70
C LYS A 403 -36.34 1.94 -25.39
N VAL A 404 -35.01 2.04 -25.28
CA VAL A 404 -34.21 3.05 -25.98
C VAL A 404 -33.77 2.48 -27.30
N ASN A 405 -34.11 3.15 -28.42
CA ASN A 405 -33.63 2.77 -29.74
C ASN A 405 -32.29 3.44 -30.01
N MET A 406 -31.30 2.63 -30.41
CA MET A 406 -30.01 3.11 -30.87
C MET A 406 -29.96 3.05 -32.38
N GLU A 407 -29.75 4.19 -33.03
CA GLU A 407 -29.56 4.28 -34.49
C GLU A 407 -28.19 4.82 -34.81
N GLY A 408 -27.52 4.23 -35.79
CA GLY A 408 -26.19 4.65 -36.20
C GLY A 408 -25.78 4.04 -37.54
N PHE A 409 -24.70 4.52 -38.08
CA PHE A 409 -24.06 3.92 -39.26
C PHE A 409 -22.56 3.88 -39.05
N SER A 410 -21.92 2.88 -39.65
CA SER A 410 -20.47 2.73 -39.62
C SER A 410 -19.93 2.31 -40.97
N LYS A 411 -18.65 2.59 -41.21
CA LYS A 411 -17.91 2.12 -42.38
C LYS A 411 -16.64 1.42 -41.87
N GLY A 412 -16.59 0.11 -42.01
CA GLY A 412 -15.52 -0.74 -41.49
C GLY A 412 -16.05 -1.81 -40.57
N LYS A 413 -15.16 -2.51 -39.83
CA LYS A 413 -15.48 -3.57 -38.90
C LYS A 413 -14.87 -3.29 -37.51
N GLY A 414 -15.39 -3.96 -36.48
CA GLY A 414 -14.83 -3.91 -35.12
C GLY A 414 -15.26 -2.70 -34.31
N PHE A 415 -16.32 -1.97 -34.72
CA PHE A 415 -16.83 -0.83 -33.95
C PHE A 415 -17.46 -1.25 -32.64
N ASP A 416 -17.93 -2.49 -32.53
CA ASP A 416 -18.44 -3.12 -31.30
C ASP A 416 -17.40 -3.18 -30.18
N ILE A 417 -16.10 -3.14 -30.49
CA ILE A 417 -15.03 -3.05 -29.46
C ILE A 417 -15.13 -1.74 -28.64
N PHE A 418 -15.65 -0.67 -29.24
CA PHE A 418 -15.74 0.66 -28.63
C PHE A 418 -17.17 1.07 -28.27
N ASP A 419 -18.13 0.19 -28.52
CA ASP A 419 -19.56 0.43 -28.29
C ASP A 419 -20.15 -0.55 -27.26
N VAL A 420 -20.15 -0.12 -26.02
CA VAL A 420 -20.68 -0.92 -24.90
C VAL A 420 -22.19 -1.18 -24.97
N PHE A 421 -22.90 -0.52 -25.89
CA PHE A 421 -24.34 -0.73 -26.15
C PHE A 421 -24.62 -1.78 -27.24
N SER A 422 -23.57 -2.28 -27.89
CA SER A 422 -23.62 -3.41 -28.82
C SER A 422 -23.05 -4.66 -28.21
N LYS A 423 -23.50 -5.84 -28.68
CA LYS A 423 -22.87 -7.11 -28.27
C LYS A 423 -21.50 -7.24 -28.93
N LEU A 424 -20.51 -7.64 -28.14
CA LEU A 424 -19.17 -7.91 -28.63
C LEU A 424 -19.17 -9.16 -29.53
N SER A 425 -18.81 -9.01 -30.80
CA SER A 425 -18.73 -10.12 -31.76
C SER A 425 -17.53 -11.03 -31.49
N GLU A 426 -17.64 -12.31 -31.89
CA GLU A 426 -16.51 -13.24 -31.75
C GLU A 426 -15.27 -12.77 -32.54
N GLU A 427 -15.46 -12.17 -33.75
CA GLU A 427 -14.35 -11.58 -34.52
C GLU A 427 -13.64 -10.46 -33.71
N SER A 428 -14.39 -9.65 -32.99
CA SER A 428 -13.86 -8.57 -32.15
C SER A 428 -13.18 -9.13 -30.89
N LYS A 429 -13.73 -10.17 -30.29
CA LYS A 429 -13.07 -10.87 -29.16
C LYS A 429 -11.72 -11.46 -29.58
N GLU A 430 -11.66 -12.12 -30.73
CA GLU A 430 -10.40 -12.67 -31.26
C GLU A 430 -9.34 -11.58 -31.45
N LYS A 431 -9.72 -10.40 -31.93
CA LYS A 431 -8.79 -9.26 -32.08
C LYS A 431 -8.30 -8.73 -30.73
N ILE A 432 -9.20 -8.64 -29.75
CA ILE A 432 -8.83 -8.25 -28.39
C ILE A 432 -7.85 -9.26 -27.80
N VAL A 433 -8.17 -10.57 -27.85
CA VAL A 433 -7.31 -11.64 -27.35
C VAL A 433 -5.95 -11.65 -28.04
N TYR A 434 -5.91 -11.41 -29.37
CA TYR A 434 -4.64 -11.26 -30.08
C TYR A 434 -3.79 -10.11 -29.48
N SER A 435 -4.40 -8.94 -29.31
CA SER A 435 -3.69 -7.79 -28.69
C SER A 435 -3.25 -8.07 -27.24
N MET A 436 -4.07 -8.79 -26.47
CA MET A 436 -3.71 -9.20 -25.11
C MET A 436 -2.52 -10.15 -25.07
N ASN A 437 -2.42 -11.07 -26.04
CA ASN A 437 -1.28 -11.98 -26.15
C ASN A 437 0.03 -11.23 -26.48
N GLU A 438 -0.02 -10.19 -27.31
CA GLU A 438 1.15 -9.34 -27.58
C GLU A 438 1.64 -8.66 -26.28
N VAL A 439 0.70 -8.05 -25.53
CA VAL A 439 1.00 -7.42 -24.23
C VAL A 439 1.52 -8.44 -23.21
N TYR A 440 0.96 -9.64 -23.16
CA TYR A 440 1.43 -10.69 -22.26
C TYR A 440 2.83 -11.18 -22.62
N SER A 441 3.10 -11.32 -23.92
CA SER A 441 4.42 -11.72 -24.44
C SER A 441 5.49 -10.68 -24.09
N GLU A 442 5.16 -9.39 -24.17
CA GLU A 442 6.05 -8.30 -23.76
C GLU A 442 6.33 -8.37 -22.24
N PHE A 443 5.29 -8.58 -21.42
CA PHE A 443 5.48 -8.75 -19.97
C PHE A 443 6.39 -9.93 -19.66
N LYS A 444 6.14 -11.09 -20.26
CA LYS A 444 7.01 -12.26 -20.08
C LYS A 444 8.46 -11.97 -20.49
N ALA A 445 8.66 -11.27 -21.61
CA ALA A 445 10.00 -10.93 -22.07
C ALA A 445 10.77 -10.08 -21.05
N HIS A 446 10.12 -9.07 -20.43
CA HIS A 446 10.76 -8.29 -19.38
C HIS A 446 11.08 -9.12 -18.13
N VAL A 447 10.18 -10.01 -17.73
CA VAL A 447 10.44 -10.89 -16.58
C VAL A 447 11.59 -11.87 -16.89
N MET A 448 11.59 -12.50 -18.06
CA MET A 448 12.67 -13.41 -18.48
C MET A 448 14.03 -12.70 -18.52
N GLU A 449 14.10 -11.48 -19.07
CA GLU A 449 15.31 -10.66 -19.09
C GLU A 449 15.77 -10.32 -17.65
N ALA A 450 14.86 -9.81 -16.81
CA ALA A 450 15.17 -9.33 -15.47
C ALA A 450 15.53 -10.47 -14.50
N ARG A 451 14.89 -11.64 -14.64
CA ARG A 451 15.06 -12.76 -13.71
C ARG A 451 16.00 -13.85 -14.25
N ASN A 452 16.45 -13.73 -15.51
CA ASN A 452 17.27 -14.71 -16.21
C ASN A 452 16.69 -16.14 -16.13
N ILE A 453 15.39 -16.26 -16.40
CA ILE A 453 14.65 -17.53 -16.38
C ILE A 453 14.16 -17.88 -17.77
N SER A 454 14.00 -19.19 -18.04
CA SER A 454 13.46 -19.68 -19.31
C SER A 454 11.95 -19.42 -19.42
N GLU A 455 11.42 -19.39 -20.64
CA GLU A 455 9.97 -19.29 -20.85
C GLU A 455 9.23 -20.48 -20.22
N GLU A 456 9.78 -21.69 -20.31
CA GLU A 456 9.20 -22.90 -19.72
C GLU A 456 9.08 -22.80 -18.19
N ASP A 457 10.09 -22.24 -17.52
CA ASP A 457 10.05 -22.07 -16.06
C ASP A 457 9.15 -20.91 -15.66
N LEU A 458 9.12 -19.83 -16.47
CA LEU A 458 8.23 -18.71 -16.22
C LEU A 458 6.75 -19.13 -16.32
N GLU A 459 6.37 -19.97 -17.29
CA GLU A 459 4.98 -20.43 -17.42
C GLU A 459 4.47 -21.19 -16.18
N LYS A 460 5.35 -21.85 -15.43
CA LYS A 460 4.99 -22.57 -14.19
C LYS A 460 4.58 -21.62 -13.05
N ILE A 461 5.07 -20.37 -13.08
CA ILE A 461 4.92 -19.39 -12.00
C ILE A 461 4.19 -18.10 -12.43
N ALA A 462 3.95 -17.94 -13.73
CA ALA A 462 3.18 -16.84 -14.33
C ALA A 462 1.67 -17.19 -14.44
N GLY A 463 1.04 -16.86 -15.55
CA GLY A 463 -0.37 -17.16 -15.80
C GLY A 463 -1.32 -16.40 -14.86
N GLY A 464 -0.90 -15.28 -14.31
CA GLY A 464 -1.69 -14.47 -13.38
C GLY A 464 -1.62 -14.90 -11.92
N ARG A 465 -0.86 -15.94 -11.58
CA ARG A 465 -0.74 -16.44 -10.21
C ARG A 465 -0.08 -15.41 -9.30
N VAL A 466 -0.67 -15.23 -8.12
CA VAL A 466 -0.16 -14.35 -7.05
C VAL A 466 0.65 -15.18 -6.06
N TRP A 467 1.70 -14.59 -5.56
CA TRP A 467 2.64 -15.22 -4.63
C TRP A 467 2.90 -14.32 -3.42
N LEU A 468 3.09 -14.91 -2.25
CA LEU A 468 3.74 -14.22 -1.14
C LEU A 468 5.23 -14.00 -1.44
N GLY A 469 5.83 -12.96 -0.88
CA GLY A 469 7.25 -12.65 -1.07
C GLY A 469 8.16 -13.82 -0.73
N SER A 470 7.85 -14.61 0.32
CA SER A 470 8.57 -15.84 0.65
C SER A 470 8.54 -16.85 -0.50
N GLN A 471 7.37 -17.10 -1.10
CA GLN A 471 7.18 -17.99 -2.24
C GLN A 471 7.83 -17.41 -3.52
N ALA A 472 7.72 -16.10 -3.71
CA ALA A 472 8.32 -15.39 -4.85
C ALA A 472 9.87 -15.46 -4.82
N LYS A 473 10.46 -15.51 -3.63
CA LYS A 473 11.89 -15.77 -3.45
C LYS A 473 12.26 -17.19 -3.86
N GLU A 474 11.47 -18.18 -3.47
CA GLU A 474 11.71 -19.59 -3.80
C GLU A 474 11.59 -19.86 -5.31
N ASN A 475 10.64 -19.23 -5.97
CA ASN A 475 10.39 -19.39 -7.41
C ASN A 475 11.21 -18.42 -8.29
N GLY A 476 12.07 -17.58 -7.71
CA GLY A 476 13.00 -16.72 -8.44
C GLY A 476 12.44 -15.37 -8.91
N LEU A 477 11.20 -15.03 -8.58
CA LEU A 477 10.62 -13.71 -8.91
C LEU A 477 11.18 -12.56 -8.05
N VAL A 478 11.76 -12.87 -6.89
CA VAL A 478 12.38 -11.92 -5.97
C VAL A 478 13.80 -12.37 -5.65
N ASP A 479 14.75 -11.44 -5.50
CA ASP A 479 16.15 -11.76 -5.22
C ASP A 479 16.41 -12.00 -3.74
N GLU A 480 15.84 -11.18 -2.86
CA GLU A 480 16.05 -11.27 -1.42
C GLU A 480 14.78 -10.93 -0.64
N LEU A 481 14.61 -11.61 0.49
CA LEU A 481 13.65 -11.18 1.50
C LEU A 481 14.31 -10.11 2.37
N GLY A 482 13.60 -9.02 2.60
CA GLY A 482 14.09 -7.92 3.43
C GLY A 482 13.20 -6.70 3.40
N THR A 483 13.57 -5.76 4.24
CA THR A 483 12.91 -4.49 4.45
C THR A 483 13.38 -3.42 3.45
N LEU A 484 12.75 -2.24 3.47
CA LEU A 484 13.25 -1.07 2.74
C LEU A 484 14.70 -0.73 3.16
N ASN A 485 15.01 -0.83 4.45
CA ASN A 485 16.37 -0.56 4.95
C ASN A 485 17.38 -1.59 4.44
N ASP A 486 17.02 -2.88 4.39
CA ASP A 486 17.90 -3.92 3.83
C ASP A 486 18.17 -3.68 2.34
N CYS A 487 17.17 -3.24 1.60
CA CYS A 487 17.31 -2.85 0.19
C CYS A 487 18.30 -1.67 0.03
N ILE A 488 18.14 -0.62 0.85
CA ILE A 488 19.01 0.56 0.85
C ILE A 488 20.46 0.17 1.22
N ASP A 489 20.63 -0.63 2.26
CA ASP A 489 21.95 -1.07 2.74
C ASP A 489 22.65 -1.98 1.71
N SER A 490 21.88 -2.85 1.04
CA SER A 490 22.39 -3.69 -0.04
C SER A 490 22.88 -2.85 -1.23
N LEU A 491 22.13 -1.80 -1.62
CA LEU A 491 22.55 -0.87 -2.67
C LEU A 491 23.79 -0.08 -2.24
N ALA A 492 23.84 0.43 -1.02
CA ALA A 492 25.00 1.14 -0.50
C ALA A 492 26.26 0.26 -0.46
N LYS A 493 26.10 -1.01 -0.10
CA LYS A 493 27.18 -2.00 -0.10
C LYS A 493 27.68 -2.30 -1.51
N GLU A 494 26.81 -2.48 -2.48
CA GLU A 494 27.21 -2.67 -3.88
C GLU A 494 27.99 -1.47 -4.42
N LEU A 495 27.58 -0.26 -4.03
CA LEU A 495 28.23 0.99 -4.42
C LEU A 495 29.48 1.32 -3.59
N GLU A 496 29.89 0.44 -2.67
CA GLU A 496 31.02 0.62 -1.75
C GLU A 496 30.97 1.94 -0.95
N LEU A 497 29.74 2.40 -0.62
CA LEU A 497 29.53 3.64 0.12
C LEU A 497 29.71 3.39 1.63
N LYS A 498 30.72 4.03 2.22
CA LYS A 498 30.94 3.99 3.68
C LYS A 498 29.95 4.86 4.44
N ASP A 499 29.52 5.94 3.81
CA ASP A 499 28.50 6.86 4.30
C ASP A 499 27.68 7.44 3.15
N PHE A 500 26.40 7.67 3.38
CA PHE A 500 25.48 8.27 2.43
C PHE A 500 24.34 8.98 3.16
N LYS A 501 23.66 9.89 2.46
CA LYS A 501 22.41 10.47 2.90
C LYS A 501 21.27 9.95 2.06
N LEU A 502 20.11 9.73 2.68
CA LEU A 502 18.87 9.40 2.00
C LEU A 502 18.10 10.67 1.64
N VAL A 503 17.60 10.71 0.42
CA VAL A 503 16.69 11.76 -0.06
C VAL A 503 15.44 11.10 -0.61
N TYR A 504 14.32 11.31 0.08
CA TYR A 504 13.02 10.86 -0.37
C TYR A 504 12.46 11.90 -1.34
N ILE A 505 12.18 11.46 -2.57
CA ILE A 505 11.58 12.29 -3.61
C ILE A 505 10.07 12.23 -3.46
N ARG A 506 9.47 13.38 -3.24
CA ARG A 506 8.02 13.54 -3.10
C ARG A 506 7.48 14.30 -4.30
N GLY A 507 6.32 13.93 -4.80
CA GLY A 507 5.63 14.66 -5.85
C GLY A 507 5.28 16.08 -5.42
N ARG A 508 5.19 16.99 -6.36
CA ARG A 508 4.67 18.34 -6.11
C ARG A 508 3.15 18.26 -6.03
N GLN A 509 2.60 18.58 -4.87
CA GLN A 509 1.15 18.73 -4.77
C GLN A 509 0.71 20.05 -5.38
N SER A 510 -0.25 20.02 -6.28
CA SER A 510 -0.90 21.23 -6.78
C SER A 510 -1.81 21.83 -5.70
N ILE A 511 -2.02 23.17 -5.76
CA ILE A 511 -2.99 23.84 -4.89
C ILE A 511 -4.40 23.26 -5.05
N ALA A 512 -4.73 22.77 -6.25
CA ALA A 512 -6.01 22.14 -6.55
C ALA A 512 -6.18 20.80 -5.80
N GLU A 513 -5.13 19.98 -5.69
CA GLU A 513 -5.12 18.72 -4.90
C GLU A 513 -5.29 19.02 -3.41
N ILE A 514 -4.59 20.03 -2.89
CA ILE A 514 -4.75 20.46 -1.50
C ILE A 514 -6.20 20.89 -1.21
N ILE A 515 -6.85 21.58 -2.15
CA ILE A 515 -8.25 22.02 -2.02
C ILE A 515 -9.22 20.83 -2.17
N SER A 516 -8.92 19.86 -3.03
CA SER A 516 -9.78 18.67 -3.21
C SER A 516 -9.78 17.77 -1.98
N ALA A 517 -8.62 17.59 -1.34
CA ALA A 517 -8.48 16.87 -0.08
C ALA A 517 -9.24 17.51 1.10
N MET A 518 -9.59 18.81 0.99
CA MET A 518 -10.40 19.53 1.99
C MET A 518 -11.91 19.30 1.83
N LYS A 519 -12.37 18.62 0.76
CA LYS A 519 -13.80 18.32 0.58
C LYS A 519 -14.20 17.14 1.46
N PRO A 520 -15.38 17.21 2.16
CA PRO A 520 -15.89 16.07 2.89
C PRO A 520 -16.10 14.89 1.92
N GLN A 521 -15.47 13.76 2.21
CA GLN A 521 -15.75 12.53 1.49
C GLN A 521 -17.18 12.10 1.84
N PHE A 522 -18.09 12.21 0.89
CA PHE A 522 -19.37 11.53 1.00
C PHE A 522 -19.09 10.04 0.85
N ILE A 523 -19.58 9.25 1.81
CA ILE A 523 -19.50 7.78 1.78
C ILE A 523 -20.17 7.33 0.47
N LYS A 524 -19.38 6.94 -0.51
CA LYS A 524 -19.88 6.25 -1.71
C LYS A 524 -20.20 4.82 -1.28
N SER A 525 -21.34 4.30 -1.70
CA SER A 525 -21.63 2.88 -1.47
C SER A 525 -20.67 2.04 -2.31
N ASP A 526 -20.21 0.89 -1.80
CA ASP A 526 -19.37 -0.09 -2.50
C ASP A 526 -19.82 -0.38 -3.94
N ILE A 527 -21.15 -0.42 -4.16
CA ILE A 527 -21.74 -0.66 -5.48
C ILE A 527 -21.41 0.48 -6.46
N VAL A 528 -21.47 1.74 -6.00
CA VAL A 528 -21.18 2.91 -6.85
C VAL A 528 -19.69 2.95 -7.19
N GLU A 529 -18.82 2.65 -6.22
CA GLU A 529 -17.37 2.58 -6.42
C GLU A 529 -16.99 1.47 -7.41
N LYS A 530 -17.57 0.28 -7.26
CA LYS A 530 -17.36 -0.83 -8.21
C LYS A 530 -17.96 -0.56 -9.60
N MET A 531 -19.05 0.17 -9.70
CA MET A 531 -19.58 0.62 -11.01
C MET A 531 -18.69 1.67 -11.68
N GLU A 532 -18.13 2.61 -10.91
CA GLU A 532 -17.14 3.56 -11.42
C GLU A 532 -15.87 2.83 -11.88
N MET A 533 -15.43 1.83 -11.14
CA MET A 533 -14.32 0.95 -11.47
C MET A 533 -14.57 0.18 -12.79
N LEU A 534 -15.72 -0.46 -12.96
CA LEU A 534 -16.11 -1.11 -14.22
C LEU A 534 -16.07 -0.14 -15.41
N LYS A 535 -16.59 1.08 -15.23
CA LYS A 535 -16.55 2.12 -16.27
C LYS A 535 -15.12 2.54 -16.59
N SER A 536 -14.22 2.51 -15.60
CA SER A 536 -12.81 2.88 -15.79
C SER A 536 -12.01 1.83 -16.56
N TYR A 537 -12.38 0.56 -16.42
CA TYR A 537 -11.68 -0.57 -17.06
C TYR A 537 -12.22 -0.91 -18.44
N SER A 538 -13.36 -0.34 -18.84
CA SER A 538 -13.88 -0.56 -20.18
C SER A 538 -12.88 -0.10 -21.24
N ASN A 539 -12.54 -1.00 -22.16
CA ASN A 539 -11.65 -0.75 -23.31
C ASN A 539 -10.16 -0.50 -22.97
N LYS A 540 -9.67 -0.95 -21.80
CA LYS A 540 -8.23 -0.88 -21.45
C LYS A 540 -7.67 -2.26 -21.20
N ILE A 541 -6.48 -2.52 -21.72
CA ILE A 541 -5.68 -3.69 -21.36
C ILE A 541 -5.06 -3.40 -19.99
N LEU A 542 -5.27 -4.28 -19.03
CA LEU A 542 -4.88 -4.07 -17.65
C LEU A 542 -3.92 -5.15 -17.16
N TYR A 543 -2.95 -4.70 -16.40
CA TYR A 543 -2.24 -5.48 -15.40
C TYR A 543 -2.82 -5.14 -14.02
N TYR A 544 -4.01 -5.66 -13.70
CA TYR A 544 -4.68 -5.37 -12.43
C TYR A 544 -5.19 -6.65 -11.79
N ASP A 545 -5.18 -6.71 -10.49
CA ASP A 545 -5.74 -7.81 -9.72
C ASP A 545 -6.46 -7.30 -8.48
N GLU A 546 -7.79 -7.14 -8.61
CA GLU A 546 -8.68 -6.68 -7.53
C GLU A 546 -8.70 -7.64 -6.32
N SER A 547 -8.42 -8.94 -6.55
CA SER A 547 -8.46 -9.92 -5.47
C SER A 547 -7.41 -9.66 -4.38
N LEU A 548 -6.40 -8.85 -4.70
CA LEU A 548 -5.31 -8.50 -3.78
C LEU A 548 -5.72 -7.48 -2.72
N GLU A 549 -6.69 -6.62 -3.01
CA GLU A 549 -7.12 -5.57 -2.06
C GLU A 549 -7.83 -6.15 -0.82
N ASN A 550 -8.35 -7.38 -0.92
CA ASN A 550 -9.09 -8.05 0.16
C ASN A 550 -8.29 -9.18 0.84
N LEU A 551 -7.01 -9.32 0.53
CA LEU A 551 -6.10 -10.30 1.14
C LEU A 551 -5.34 -9.72 2.32
#